data_c2fedfcd9b2c50b8ed0b3752588e56a0
#
_entry.id   c2fedfcd9b2c50b8ed0b3752588e56a0
#
_cell.length_a   1.000
_cell.length_b   1.000
_cell.length_c   1.000
_cell.angle_alpha   90.00
_cell.angle_beta   90.00
_cell.angle_gamma   90.00
#
_symmetry.space_group_name_H-M   'P 1'
#
loop_
_entity.id
_entity.type
_entity.pdbx_description
1 polymer ?
#
loop_
_entity_poly.entity_id
_entity_poly.type
_entity_poly.pdbx_seq_one_letter_code
_entity_poly.pdbx_strand_id
1 'polypeptide(L)'
;MSYNKDVKNKLQVNTEYFENVIACQALTNGYYTSLVSEYLTPDNFKSPGNKLVVGIIRDFYLKRKSLPTITEIKTYLKKEEDVALLKETLISYKQIDLVGNFDELVHNTEIFFKEKTVYNTVLKIVDDFTNDRADYSKFLQLFEKACNITLINDIGLDFYGDYQKVIKELGAENEVIPTGWHFLDDKIGGGLAKKGRALYLFLGPTNVGKSIFLGNIASNMAERGLTTLLISLEMPEMMYAKRISSHLSKIPIKDIQQQTGALETYFQGVYEDRKRKLIIKEFPPKSISVGGITSFIESLIKNGIKPDILVIDYLGLLKAGSGDNSYEQGKSCAEDLRALSYFFSIPVVSAVQTNREGMEKPSLDTVSESLGVAFTADVVWSIYQEEGDQELGVIKVGGIKNRLGPKHSGTAMRIDYNTLSLSEEKDYIGLSNKSGDDGDEMSNLERKLEKLT
;
A
#
# COMPACT_ATOMS: atom_id res chain seq x y z
N MET A 1 10.00 3.00 -33.78
CA MET A 1 9.96 1.55 -34.07
C MET A 1 11.21 0.76 -33.68
N SER A 2 12.16 1.33 -32.91
CA SER A 2 13.37 0.62 -32.47
C SER A 2 13.29 0.03 -31.03
N TYR A 3 12.33 0.47 -30.22
CA TYR A 3 12.19 0.05 -28.81
C TYR A 3 11.72 -1.40 -28.61
N ASN A 4 11.16 -2.03 -29.65
CA ASN A 4 10.57 -3.38 -29.53
C ASN A 4 11.54 -4.54 -29.86
N LYS A 5 12.76 -4.25 -30.36
CA LYS A 5 13.75 -5.31 -30.68
C LYS A 5 14.61 -5.69 -29.47
N ASP A 6 14.94 -4.71 -28.60
CA ASP A 6 15.83 -4.97 -27.45
C ASP A 6 15.11 -5.68 -26.30
N VAL A 7 13.79 -5.47 -26.14
CA VAL A 7 12.97 -6.20 -25.16
C VAL A 7 12.78 -7.66 -25.59
N LYS A 8 12.57 -7.93 -26.89
CA LYS A 8 12.47 -9.31 -27.40
C LYS A 8 13.78 -10.10 -27.24
N ASN A 9 14.93 -9.48 -27.42
CA ASN A 9 16.20 -10.18 -27.29
C ASN A 9 16.58 -10.48 -25.82
N LYS A 10 16.21 -9.63 -24.84
CA LYS A 10 16.45 -9.92 -23.43
C LYS A 10 15.58 -11.05 -22.87
N LEU A 11 14.34 -11.21 -23.37
CA LEU A 11 13.44 -12.30 -22.97
C LEU A 11 13.79 -13.65 -23.62
N GLN A 12 14.43 -13.66 -24.80
CA GLN A 12 14.75 -14.92 -25.51
C GLN A 12 15.98 -15.64 -24.98
N VAL A 13 16.96 -14.95 -24.43
CA VAL A 13 18.24 -15.56 -23.99
C VAL A 13 18.10 -16.35 -22.68
N ASN A 14 17.08 -16.11 -21.87
CA ASN A 14 16.94 -16.73 -20.55
C ASN A 14 15.84 -17.79 -20.44
N THR A 15 14.97 -17.92 -21.45
CA THR A 15 13.76 -18.75 -21.35
C THR A 15 14.10 -20.25 -21.30
N GLU A 16 15.02 -20.71 -22.13
CA GLU A 16 15.39 -22.13 -22.22
C GLU A 16 16.15 -22.60 -20.96
N TYR A 17 17.09 -21.79 -20.48
CA TYR A 17 17.77 -22.05 -19.21
C TYR A 17 16.78 -22.12 -18.04
N PHE A 18 15.82 -21.18 -17.98
CA PHE A 18 14.84 -21.14 -16.90
C PHE A 18 13.84 -22.32 -16.98
N GLU A 19 13.47 -22.77 -18.18
CA GLU A 19 12.70 -24.03 -18.37
C GLU A 19 13.45 -25.22 -17.74
N ASN A 20 14.75 -25.32 -17.92
CA ASN A 20 15.58 -26.35 -17.32
C ASN A 20 15.61 -26.22 -15.77
N VAL A 21 15.70 -25.01 -15.24
CA VAL A 21 15.65 -24.75 -13.80
C VAL A 21 14.33 -25.24 -13.21
N ILE A 22 13.19 -24.88 -13.81
CA ILE A 22 11.85 -25.30 -13.38
C ILE A 22 11.73 -26.84 -13.38
N ALA A 23 12.14 -27.47 -14.50
CA ALA A 23 12.02 -28.92 -14.65
C ALA A 23 12.96 -29.67 -13.68
N CYS A 24 14.16 -29.17 -13.47
CA CYS A 24 15.10 -29.73 -12.50
C CYS A 24 14.62 -29.59 -11.06
N GLN A 25 14.11 -28.43 -10.69
CA GLN A 25 13.51 -28.21 -9.36
C GLN A 25 12.27 -29.11 -9.16
N ALA A 26 11.42 -29.24 -10.17
CA ALA A 26 10.26 -30.12 -10.10
C ALA A 26 10.64 -31.60 -9.95
N LEU A 27 11.82 -32.01 -10.45
CA LEU A 27 12.31 -33.37 -10.29
C LEU A 27 12.91 -33.64 -8.91
N THR A 28 13.50 -32.64 -8.27
CA THR A 28 14.36 -32.79 -7.09
C THR A 28 13.74 -32.28 -5.80
N ASN A 29 12.77 -31.36 -5.88
CA ASN A 29 12.17 -30.72 -4.72
C ASN A 29 10.65 -30.97 -4.67
N GLY A 30 10.22 -31.87 -3.76
CA GLY A 30 8.81 -32.26 -3.60
C GLY A 30 7.91 -31.10 -3.17
N TYR A 31 8.42 -30.17 -2.37
CA TYR A 31 7.66 -29.00 -1.96
C TYR A 31 7.43 -28.04 -3.16
N TYR A 32 8.49 -27.78 -3.94
CA TYR A 32 8.34 -27.00 -5.16
C TYR A 32 7.34 -27.65 -6.12
N THR A 33 7.41 -28.96 -6.28
CA THR A 33 6.48 -29.69 -7.17
C THR A 33 5.05 -29.62 -6.68
N SER A 34 4.83 -29.58 -5.36
CA SER A 34 3.48 -29.39 -4.80
C SER A 34 2.87 -28.05 -5.24
N LEU A 35 3.67 -26.99 -5.35
CA LEU A 35 3.23 -25.66 -5.76
C LEU A 35 2.93 -25.58 -7.26
N VAL A 36 3.75 -26.24 -8.09
CA VAL A 36 3.73 -26.05 -9.54
C VAL A 36 3.01 -27.16 -10.30
N SER A 37 2.64 -28.29 -9.64
CA SER A 37 2.17 -29.51 -10.30
C SER A 37 0.99 -29.33 -11.26
N GLU A 38 0.09 -28.40 -10.96
CA GLU A 38 -1.06 -28.09 -11.83
C GLU A 38 -0.64 -27.35 -13.13
N TYR A 39 0.47 -26.61 -13.09
CA TYR A 39 0.98 -25.79 -14.17
C TYR A 39 2.09 -26.47 -14.98
N LEU A 40 2.61 -27.62 -14.53
CA LEU A 40 3.62 -28.43 -15.24
C LEU A 40 3.06 -29.11 -16.50
N THR A 41 2.35 -28.36 -17.34
CA THR A 41 1.86 -28.90 -18.60
C THR A 41 2.97 -28.86 -19.66
N PRO A 42 3.17 -29.96 -20.45
CA PRO A 42 4.20 -30.00 -21.49
C PRO A 42 4.14 -28.81 -22.46
N ASP A 43 2.94 -28.28 -22.72
CA ASP A 43 2.73 -27.16 -23.65
C ASP A 43 3.36 -25.83 -23.17
N ASN A 44 3.64 -25.71 -21.87
CA ASN A 44 4.31 -24.55 -21.31
C ASN A 44 5.84 -24.54 -21.57
N PHE A 45 6.39 -25.63 -22.08
CA PHE A 45 7.83 -25.80 -22.31
C PHE A 45 8.13 -25.91 -23.81
N LYS A 46 9.28 -25.44 -24.24
CA LYS A 46 9.74 -25.54 -25.65
C LYS A 46 10.59 -26.80 -25.87
N SER A 47 11.51 -27.06 -24.94
CA SER A 47 12.43 -28.19 -25.02
C SER A 47 11.68 -29.54 -24.99
N PRO A 48 11.90 -30.42 -25.99
CA PRO A 48 11.30 -31.77 -25.99
C PRO A 48 11.66 -32.58 -24.73
N GLY A 49 12.90 -32.43 -24.24
CA GLY A 49 13.35 -33.08 -23.03
C GLY A 49 12.59 -32.61 -21.78
N ASN A 50 12.42 -31.29 -21.64
CA ASN A 50 11.63 -30.73 -20.55
C ASN A 50 10.17 -31.15 -20.63
N LYS A 51 9.55 -31.15 -21.83
CA LYS A 51 8.19 -31.64 -22.04
C LYS A 51 8.01 -33.07 -21.54
N LEU A 52 8.97 -33.95 -21.88
CA LEU A 52 8.96 -35.33 -21.46
C LEU A 52 9.05 -35.45 -19.92
N VAL A 53 10.04 -34.78 -19.33
CA VAL A 53 10.31 -34.86 -17.88
C VAL A 53 9.14 -34.30 -17.07
N VAL A 54 8.69 -33.08 -17.38
CA VAL A 54 7.61 -32.42 -16.61
C VAL A 54 6.27 -33.15 -16.77
N GLY A 55 5.99 -33.72 -17.96
CA GLY A 55 4.79 -34.54 -18.16
C GLY A 55 4.76 -35.76 -17.25
N ILE A 56 5.88 -36.50 -17.17
CA ILE A 56 5.99 -37.67 -16.29
C ILE A 56 5.89 -37.27 -14.81
N ILE A 57 6.62 -36.20 -14.39
CA ILE A 57 6.58 -35.70 -13.02
C ILE A 57 5.15 -35.32 -12.62
N ARG A 58 4.47 -34.54 -13.46
CA ARG A 58 3.09 -34.10 -13.23
C ARG A 58 2.15 -35.25 -13.07
N ASP A 59 2.14 -36.22 -14.00
CA ASP A 59 1.25 -37.36 -13.99
C ASP A 59 1.49 -38.28 -12.78
N PHE A 60 2.76 -38.44 -12.40
CA PHE A 60 3.14 -39.21 -11.23
C PHE A 60 2.71 -38.50 -9.94
N TYR A 61 3.03 -37.19 -9.83
CA TYR A 61 2.74 -36.43 -8.62
C TYR A 61 1.23 -36.24 -8.39
N LEU A 62 0.45 -35.99 -9.43
CA LEU A 62 -1.01 -35.86 -9.29
C LEU A 62 -1.65 -37.15 -8.78
N LYS A 63 -1.10 -38.31 -9.16
CA LYS A 63 -1.60 -39.65 -8.74
C LYS A 63 -1.11 -40.06 -7.37
N ARG A 64 0.16 -39.81 -7.03
CA ARG A 64 0.82 -40.37 -5.86
C ARG A 64 1.22 -39.38 -4.78
N LYS A 65 1.15 -38.10 -5.06
CA LYS A 65 1.58 -37.01 -4.16
C LYS A 65 3.04 -37.15 -3.68
N SER A 66 3.89 -37.80 -4.46
CA SER A 66 5.33 -37.98 -4.23
C SER A 66 6.10 -37.80 -5.54
N LEU A 67 7.40 -37.54 -5.43
CA LEU A 67 8.26 -37.42 -6.63
C LEU A 67 8.58 -38.82 -7.16
N PRO A 68 8.66 -39.00 -8.50
CA PRO A 68 9.16 -40.25 -9.09
C PRO A 68 10.69 -40.35 -8.92
N THR A 69 11.16 -41.52 -8.64
CA THR A 69 12.57 -41.88 -8.75
C THR A 69 12.98 -41.97 -10.25
N ILE A 70 14.27 -41.81 -10.53
CA ILE A 70 14.79 -42.00 -11.91
C ILE A 70 14.41 -43.36 -12.48
N THR A 71 14.38 -44.39 -11.65
CA THR A 71 13.95 -45.76 -12.04
C THR A 71 12.47 -45.76 -12.45
N GLU A 72 11.62 -45.13 -11.67
CA GLU A 72 10.21 -45.01 -11.99
C GLU A 72 9.98 -44.18 -13.26
N ILE A 73 10.70 -43.07 -13.47
CA ILE A 73 10.62 -42.29 -14.72
C ILE A 73 10.92 -43.21 -15.93
N LYS A 74 11.97 -44.06 -15.84
CA LYS A 74 12.29 -44.96 -16.91
C LYS A 74 11.18 -45.97 -17.23
N THR A 75 10.33 -46.34 -16.28
CA THR A 75 9.21 -47.26 -16.53
C THR A 75 8.09 -46.62 -17.35
N TYR A 76 8.03 -45.28 -17.42
CA TYR A 76 7.08 -44.53 -18.27
C TYR A 76 7.54 -44.43 -19.72
N LEU A 77 8.84 -44.69 -19.99
CA LEU A 77 9.43 -44.56 -21.33
C LEU A 77 9.25 -45.86 -22.10
N LYS A 78 8.57 -45.77 -23.24
CA LYS A 78 8.29 -46.91 -24.11
C LYS A 78 9.22 -47.01 -25.33
N LYS A 79 9.90 -45.91 -25.68
CA LYS A 79 10.76 -45.80 -26.87
C LYS A 79 12.21 -45.57 -26.46
N GLU A 80 13.14 -46.16 -27.21
CA GLU A 80 14.58 -45.93 -26.96
C GLU A 80 14.98 -44.45 -27.18
N GLU A 81 14.31 -43.76 -28.11
CA GLU A 81 14.50 -42.32 -28.35
C GLU A 81 14.20 -41.49 -27.11
N ASP A 82 13.13 -41.80 -26.37
CA ASP A 82 12.76 -41.11 -25.13
C ASP A 82 13.79 -41.35 -24.02
N VAL A 83 14.40 -42.52 -24.00
CA VAL A 83 15.46 -42.86 -23.02
C VAL A 83 16.75 -42.03 -23.33
N ALA A 84 17.10 -41.89 -24.61
CA ALA A 84 18.24 -41.07 -25.03
C ALA A 84 17.98 -39.61 -24.68
N LEU A 85 16.79 -39.08 -25.02
CA LEU A 85 16.38 -37.70 -24.72
C LEU A 85 16.38 -37.43 -23.21
N LEU A 86 15.85 -38.34 -22.38
CA LEU A 86 15.92 -38.22 -20.93
C LEU A 86 17.37 -38.10 -20.41
N LYS A 87 18.31 -38.94 -20.94
CA LYS A 87 19.71 -38.89 -20.53
C LYS A 87 20.35 -37.52 -20.85
N GLU A 88 20.16 -36.99 -22.06
CA GLU A 88 20.66 -35.67 -22.44
C GLU A 88 20.08 -34.56 -21.55
N THR A 89 18.79 -34.61 -21.29
CA THR A 89 18.09 -33.62 -20.43
C THR A 89 18.63 -33.67 -19.01
N LEU A 90 18.81 -34.86 -18.42
CA LEU A 90 19.38 -35.00 -17.08
C LEU A 90 20.86 -34.54 -16.99
N ILE A 91 21.62 -34.66 -18.09
CA ILE A 91 22.98 -34.10 -18.16
C ILE A 91 22.95 -32.56 -18.10
N SER A 92 22.01 -31.93 -18.82
CA SER A 92 21.86 -30.47 -18.80
C SER A 92 21.46 -29.96 -17.39
N TYR A 93 20.68 -30.73 -16.62
CA TYR A 93 20.28 -30.35 -15.25
C TYR A 93 21.46 -30.40 -14.28
N LYS A 94 22.49 -31.22 -14.49
CA LYS A 94 23.71 -31.24 -13.64
C LYS A 94 24.50 -29.94 -13.68
N GLN A 95 24.31 -29.12 -14.70
CA GLN A 95 24.98 -27.83 -14.85
C GLN A 95 24.22 -26.68 -14.19
N ILE A 96 23.05 -26.96 -13.60
CA ILE A 96 22.21 -25.94 -12.99
C ILE A 96 22.62 -25.78 -11.53
N ASP A 97 23.01 -24.58 -11.17
CA ASP A 97 23.20 -24.21 -9.78
C ASP A 97 21.83 -23.92 -9.15
N LEU A 98 21.40 -24.83 -8.28
CA LEU A 98 20.10 -24.76 -7.59
C LEU A 98 20.19 -23.92 -6.28
N VAL A 99 21.31 -23.32 -5.99
CA VAL A 99 21.53 -22.47 -4.82
C VAL A 99 21.05 -21.08 -5.12
N GLY A 100 19.87 -20.72 -4.65
CA GLY A 100 19.27 -19.40 -4.81
C GLY A 100 18.20 -19.13 -3.76
N ASN A 101 17.67 -17.92 -3.79
CA ASN A 101 16.50 -17.57 -2.97
C ASN A 101 15.26 -18.34 -3.50
N PHE A 102 14.72 -19.23 -2.68
CA PHE A 102 13.57 -20.08 -3.04
C PHE A 102 12.33 -19.23 -3.35
N ASP A 103 12.10 -18.15 -2.62
CA ASP A 103 10.95 -17.26 -2.83
C ASP A 103 11.05 -16.53 -4.17
N GLU A 104 12.27 -16.12 -4.55
CA GLU A 104 12.54 -15.51 -5.85
C GLU A 104 12.35 -16.53 -6.99
N LEU A 105 12.77 -17.77 -6.79
CA LEU A 105 12.53 -18.84 -7.75
C LEU A 105 11.03 -19.08 -7.95
N VAL A 106 10.25 -19.17 -6.89
CA VAL A 106 8.79 -19.36 -6.95
C VAL A 106 8.13 -18.17 -7.64
N HIS A 107 8.51 -16.95 -7.30
CA HIS A 107 8.01 -15.73 -7.96
C HIS A 107 8.29 -15.72 -9.46
N ASN A 108 9.52 -15.99 -9.88
CA ASN A 108 9.90 -16.05 -11.29
C ASN A 108 9.19 -17.20 -12.02
N THR A 109 8.95 -18.32 -11.34
CA THR A 109 8.18 -19.46 -11.88
C THR A 109 6.72 -19.08 -12.10
N GLU A 110 6.13 -18.32 -11.19
CA GLU A 110 4.77 -17.79 -11.33
C GLU A 110 4.64 -16.91 -12.56
N ILE A 111 5.58 -15.97 -12.75
CA ILE A 111 5.62 -15.10 -13.93
C ILE A 111 5.74 -15.95 -15.21
N PHE A 112 6.65 -16.93 -15.21
CA PHE A 112 6.83 -17.83 -16.36
C PHE A 112 5.53 -18.55 -16.73
N PHE A 113 4.83 -19.15 -15.76
CA PHE A 113 3.58 -19.86 -16.05
C PHE A 113 2.46 -18.92 -16.48
N LYS A 114 2.36 -17.71 -15.91
CA LYS A 114 1.43 -16.68 -16.37
C LYS A 114 1.67 -16.35 -17.83
N GLU A 115 2.90 -16.00 -18.22
CA GLU A 115 3.24 -15.63 -19.59
C GLU A 115 2.95 -16.78 -20.57
N LYS A 116 3.37 -18.01 -20.22
CA LYS A 116 3.14 -19.18 -21.09
C LYS A 116 1.66 -19.52 -21.22
N THR A 117 0.92 -19.50 -20.13
CA THR A 117 -0.51 -19.82 -20.15
C THR A 117 -1.31 -18.77 -20.90
N VAL A 118 -1.00 -17.48 -20.72
CA VAL A 118 -1.61 -16.38 -21.48
C VAL A 118 -1.31 -16.56 -22.97
N TYR A 119 -0.05 -16.82 -23.35
CA TYR A 119 0.34 -17.04 -24.73
C TYR A 119 -0.41 -18.23 -25.36
N ASN A 120 -0.45 -19.37 -24.69
CA ASN A 120 -1.14 -20.58 -25.15
C ASN A 120 -2.66 -20.35 -25.24
N THR A 121 -3.24 -19.58 -24.33
CA THR A 121 -4.66 -19.19 -24.33
C THR A 121 -4.97 -18.33 -25.57
N VAL A 122 -4.12 -17.35 -25.89
CA VAL A 122 -4.27 -16.53 -27.08
C VAL A 122 -4.21 -17.38 -28.35
N LEU A 123 -3.22 -18.28 -28.46
CA LEU A 123 -3.11 -19.18 -29.61
C LEU A 123 -4.35 -20.07 -29.76
N LYS A 124 -4.89 -20.59 -28.67
CA LYS A 124 -6.11 -21.40 -28.68
C LYS A 124 -7.32 -20.56 -29.13
N ILE A 125 -7.46 -19.35 -28.61
CA ILE A 125 -8.53 -18.43 -29.02
C ILE A 125 -8.45 -18.16 -30.55
N VAL A 126 -7.26 -17.89 -31.07
CA VAL A 126 -7.03 -17.67 -32.49
C VAL A 126 -7.40 -18.90 -33.32
N ASP A 127 -7.00 -20.11 -32.86
CA ASP A 127 -7.35 -21.37 -33.53
C ASP A 127 -8.87 -21.63 -33.51
N ASP A 128 -9.54 -21.37 -32.37
CA ASP A 128 -10.99 -21.50 -32.26
C ASP A 128 -11.74 -20.52 -33.18
N PHE A 129 -11.20 -19.29 -33.37
CA PHE A 129 -11.73 -18.32 -34.36
C PHE A 129 -11.56 -18.82 -35.77
N THR A 130 -10.38 -19.32 -36.12
CA THR A 130 -10.05 -19.72 -37.48
C THR A 130 -10.86 -20.95 -37.93
N ASN A 131 -11.29 -21.77 -36.98
CA ASN A 131 -12.05 -23.00 -37.23
C ASN A 131 -13.55 -22.88 -36.93
N ASP A 132 -14.11 -21.65 -36.82
CA ASP A 132 -15.53 -21.37 -36.54
C ASP A 132 -16.03 -22.07 -35.24
N ARG A 133 -15.14 -22.27 -34.23
CA ARG A 133 -15.45 -22.86 -32.94
C ARG A 133 -15.48 -21.84 -31.80
N ALA A 134 -15.51 -20.55 -32.15
CA ALA A 134 -15.39 -19.47 -31.20
C ALA A 134 -16.60 -19.38 -30.26
N ASP A 135 -16.34 -19.55 -28.95
CA ASP A 135 -17.30 -19.29 -27.88
C ASP A 135 -16.85 -18.05 -27.09
N TYR A 136 -17.40 -16.89 -27.46
CA TYR A 136 -17.02 -15.60 -26.89
C TYR A 136 -17.23 -15.53 -25.38
N SER A 137 -18.21 -16.25 -24.85
CA SER A 137 -18.51 -16.25 -23.41
C SER A 137 -17.42 -16.93 -22.57
N LYS A 138 -16.65 -17.84 -23.19
CA LYS A 138 -15.55 -18.57 -22.53
C LYS A 138 -14.20 -17.85 -22.64
N PHE A 139 -14.01 -16.98 -23.61
CA PHE A 139 -12.72 -16.32 -23.83
C PHE A 139 -12.29 -15.48 -22.64
N LEU A 140 -13.19 -14.67 -22.10
CA LEU A 140 -12.89 -13.84 -20.92
C LEU A 140 -12.48 -14.71 -19.72
N GLN A 141 -13.24 -15.78 -19.47
CA GLN A 141 -12.95 -16.70 -18.36
C GLN A 141 -11.61 -17.42 -18.51
N LEU A 142 -11.27 -17.85 -19.74
CA LEU A 142 -9.97 -18.48 -20.04
C LEU A 142 -8.82 -17.50 -19.81
N PHE A 143 -9.01 -16.24 -20.22
CA PHE A 143 -8.01 -15.19 -20.06
C PHE A 143 -7.82 -14.80 -18.60
N GLU A 144 -8.91 -14.60 -17.87
CA GLU A 144 -8.89 -14.36 -16.42
C GLU A 144 -8.18 -15.49 -15.65
N LYS A 145 -8.50 -16.75 -15.99
CA LYS A 145 -7.84 -17.93 -15.39
C LYS A 145 -6.33 -17.92 -15.67
N ALA A 146 -5.91 -17.56 -16.87
CA ALA A 146 -4.51 -17.50 -17.25
C ALA A 146 -3.76 -16.37 -16.53
N CYS A 147 -4.40 -15.22 -16.33
CA CYS A 147 -3.83 -14.08 -15.62
C CYS A 147 -3.78 -14.28 -14.11
N ASN A 148 -4.69 -15.08 -13.54
CA ASN A 148 -4.83 -15.28 -12.09
C ASN A 148 -4.04 -16.49 -11.55
N ILE A 149 -3.08 -17.02 -12.31
CA ILE A 149 -2.16 -18.05 -11.80
C ILE A 149 -1.40 -17.47 -10.61
N THR A 150 -1.42 -18.18 -9.49
CA THR A 150 -0.62 -17.83 -8.31
C THR A 150 -0.03 -19.09 -7.69
N LEU A 151 1.25 -19.03 -7.36
CA LEU A 151 1.97 -20.07 -6.62
C LEU A 151 2.10 -19.62 -5.17
N ILE A 152 0.96 -19.63 -4.45
CA ILE A 152 0.94 -19.19 -3.05
C ILE A 152 1.84 -20.11 -2.23
N ASN A 153 2.92 -19.52 -1.71
CA ASN A 153 3.86 -20.17 -0.82
C ASN A 153 3.53 -19.91 0.66
N ASP A 154 2.78 -18.85 0.90
CA ASP A 154 2.39 -18.42 2.24
C ASP A 154 1.01 -19.03 2.57
N ILE A 155 1.02 -20.07 3.37
CA ILE A 155 -0.21 -20.69 3.91
C ILE A 155 -0.78 -19.92 5.10
N GLY A 156 -0.20 -18.74 5.41
CA GLY A 156 -0.55 -17.98 6.60
C GLY A 156 0.20 -18.44 7.85
N LEU A 157 -0.23 -17.90 8.98
CA LEU A 157 0.34 -18.23 10.29
C LEU A 157 -0.36 -19.44 10.90
N ASP A 158 0.37 -20.56 11.11
CA ASP A 158 -0.11 -21.63 11.97
C ASP A 158 0.04 -21.19 13.44
N PHE A 159 -1.06 -20.71 14.02
CA PHE A 159 -1.05 -20.12 15.35
C PHE A 159 -0.46 -21.03 16.43
N TYR A 160 -0.73 -22.32 16.35
CA TYR A 160 -0.21 -23.30 17.31
C TYR A 160 1.13 -23.89 16.90
N GLY A 161 1.35 -24.15 15.62
CA GLY A 161 2.63 -24.66 15.10
C GLY A 161 3.76 -23.66 15.22
N ASP A 162 3.46 -22.38 14.93
CA ASP A 162 4.41 -21.27 14.93
C ASP A 162 4.39 -20.46 16.24
N TYR A 163 3.91 -21.02 17.36
CA TYR A 163 3.70 -20.27 18.61
C TYR A 163 4.93 -19.50 19.09
N GLN A 164 6.13 -20.03 18.90
CA GLN A 164 7.38 -19.35 19.29
C GLN A 164 7.60 -18.08 18.46
N LYS A 165 7.32 -18.12 17.17
CA LYS A 165 7.35 -16.96 16.28
C LYS A 165 6.30 -15.93 16.69
N VAL A 166 5.08 -16.41 17.00
CA VAL A 166 3.98 -15.57 17.48
C VAL A 166 4.38 -14.82 18.75
N ILE A 167 4.91 -15.54 19.76
CA ILE A 167 5.35 -14.93 21.03
C ILE A 167 6.47 -13.91 20.80
N LYS A 168 7.44 -14.23 19.94
CA LYS A 168 8.52 -13.30 19.60
C LYS A 168 8.02 -12.02 18.93
N GLU A 169 7.09 -12.16 17.99
CA GLU A 169 6.51 -10.99 17.29
C GLU A 169 5.59 -10.17 18.21
N LEU A 170 4.79 -10.83 19.06
CA LEU A 170 3.95 -10.13 20.05
C LEU A 170 4.77 -9.43 21.14
N GLY A 171 5.95 -9.94 21.48
CA GLY A 171 6.88 -9.31 22.42
C GLY A 171 7.77 -8.24 21.80
N ALA A 172 7.77 -8.09 20.47
CA ALA A 172 8.49 -7.03 19.80
C ALA A 172 7.74 -5.69 19.97
N GLU A 173 8.48 -4.62 20.26
CA GLU A 173 7.89 -3.28 20.29
C GLU A 173 7.32 -2.94 18.90
N ASN A 174 6.07 -2.51 18.88
CA ASN A 174 5.46 -2.00 17.67
C ASN A 174 6.20 -0.72 17.24
N GLU A 175 6.91 -0.77 16.12
CA GLU A 175 7.53 0.42 15.57
C GLU A 175 6.44 1.39 15.10
N VAL A 176 6.33 2.53 15.78
CA VAL A 176 5.36 3.58 15.46
C VAL A 176 6.08 4.86 15.03
N ILE A 177 5.39 5.65 14.25
CA ILE A 177 5.84 6.98 13.81
C ILE A 177 4.93 8.01 14.48
N PRO A 178 5.39 8.72 15.50
CA PRO A 178 4.59 9.75 16.14
C PRO A 178 4.21 10.85 15.16
N THR A 179 2.94 11.25 15.16
CA THR A 179 2.42 12.31 14.26
C THR A 179 3.00 13.68 14.58
N GLY A 180 3.48 13.85 15.82
CA GLY A 180 3.90 15.13 16.39
C GLY A 180 2.86 15.73 17.31
N TRP A 181 1.71 15.06 17.47
CA TRP A 181 0.64 15.46 18.38
C TRP A 181 0.31 14.30 19.31
N HIS A 182 0.60 14.49 20.60
CA HIS A 182 0.44 13.44 21.63
C HIS A 182 -0.98 12.89 21.71
N PHE A 183 -1.99 13.76 21.58
CA PHE A 183 -3.37 13.32 21.70
C PHE A 183 -3.80 12.38 20.55
N LEU A 184 -3.25 12.54 19.34
CA LEU A 184 -3.48 11.60 18.24
C LEU A 184 -2.69 10.32 18.46
N ASP A 185 -1.43 10.47 18.84
CA ASP A 185 -0.50 9.36 19.03
C ASP A 185 -0.98 8.42 20.13
N ASP A 186 -1.39 8.95 21.29
CA ASP A 186 -1.91 8.18 22.42
C ASP A 186 -3.13 7.33 22.04
N LYS A 187 -3.95 7.80 21.10
CA LYS A 187 -5.18 7.09 20.69
C LYS A 187 -4.93 5.98 19.68
N ILE A 188 -3.79 5.99 19.02
CA ILE A 188 -3.42 5.00 18.00
C ILE A 188 -2.20 4.17 18.38
N GLY A 189 -1.92 4.05 19.69
CA GLY A 189 -0.83 3.22 20.20
C GLY A 189 0.57 3.81 20.07
N GLY A 190 0.68 5.15 20.10
CA GLY A 190 1.95 5.88 20.09
C GLY A 190 2.31 6.52 18.76
N GLY A 191 1.49 6.37 17.72
CA GLY A 191 1.69 6.96 16.40
C GLY A 191 1.20 6.12 15.24
N LEU A 192 1.54 6.53 14.03
CA LEU A 192 1.25 5.77 12.82
C LEU A 192 2.10 4.49 12.81
N ALA A 193 1.51 3.37 12.46
CA ALA A 193 2.24 2.10 12.40
C ALA A 193 3.30 2.14 11.28
N LYS A 194 4.59 2.09 11.61
CA LYS A 194 5.71 2.28 10.68
C LYS A 194 5.78 1.23 9.57
N LYS A 195 5.54 -0.03 9.93
CA LYS A 195 5.35 -1.14 8.97
C LYS A 195 3.88 -1.48 8.82
N GLY A 196 3.02 -0.57 9.29
CA GLY A 196 1.60 -0.76 9.37
C GLY A 196 0.94 -0.49 8.03
N ARG A 197 0.26 -1.47 7.60
CA ARG A 197 -0.58 -1.57 6.43
C ARG A 197 -1.91 -0.86 6.73
N ALA A 198 -1.86 0.45 6.99
CA ALA A 198 -2.99 1.21 7.49
C ALA A 198 -3.25 2.48 6.70
N LEU A 199 -4.52 2.80 6.55
CA LEU A 199 -5.03 4.03 5.94
C LEU A 199 -5.63 4.92 7.03
N TYR A 200 -5.09 6.14 7.14
CA TYR A 200 -5.49 7.18 8.07
C TYR A 200 -6.18 8.31 7.31
N LEU A 201 -7.35 8.73 7.75
CA LEU A 201 -8.13 9.77 7.07
C LEU A 201 -8.54 10.91 7.99
N PHE A 202 -8.46 12.13 7.46
CA PHE A 202 -9.04 13.32 8.04
C PHE A 202 -10.29 13.76 7.26
N LEU A 203 -11.44 13.75 7.91
CA LEU A 203 -12.70 14.22 7.34
C LEU A 203 -12.98 15.65 7.78
N GLY A 204 -13.41 16.49 6.86
CA GLY A 204 -13.82 17.83 7.22
C GLY A 204 -14.36 18.63 6.04
N PRO A 205 -15.10 19.71 6.31
CA PRO A 205 -15.66 20.58 5.29
C PRO A 205 -14.56 21.33 4.52
N THR A 206 -14.95 22.05 3.49
CA THR A 206 -14.03 22.92 2.74
C THR A 206 -13.49 24.02 3.65
N ASN A 207 -12.22 24.40 3.45
CA ASN A 207 -11.52 25.48 4.16
C ASN A 207 -11.29 25.27 5.67
N VAL A 208 -11.57 24.10 6.22
CA VAL A 208 -11.34 23.79 7.64
C VAL A 208 -9.86 23.55 8.00
N GLY A 209 -8.97 23.49 7.01
CA GLY A 209 -7.53 23.28 7.25
C GLY A 209 -7.00 21.87 6.98
N LYS A 210 -7.74 20.99 6.26
CA LYS A 210 -7.26 19.62 5.92
C LYS A 210 -5.85 19.61 5.34
N SER A 211 -5.58 20.45 4.33
CA SER A 211 -4.25 20.56 3.71
C SER A 211 -3.19 21.06 4.68
N ILE A 212 -3.57 21.86 5.70
CA ILE A 212 -2.66 22.28 6.77
C ILE A 212 -2.29 21.07 7.64
N PHE A 213 -3.27 20.25 8.03
CA PHE A 213 -3.01 19.02 8.76
C PHE A 213 -2.06 18.09 7.99
N LEU A 214 -2.35 17.83 6.70
CA LEU A 214 -1.53 16.96 5.87
C LEU A 214 -0.11 17.51 5.68
N GLY A 215 0.04 18.82 5.45
CA GLY A 215 1.33 19.47 5.33
C GLY A 215 2.14 19.41 6.63
N ASN A 216 1.51 19.63 7.78
CA ASN A 216 2.18 19.53 9.08
C ASN A 216 2.60 18.08 9.38
N ILE A 217 1.75 17.08 9.12
CA ILE A 217 2.13 15.66 9.25
C ILE A 217 3.33 15.35 8.36
N ALA A 218 3.28 15.71 7.07
CA ALA A 218 4.37 15.45 6.15
C ALA A 218 5.70 16.08 6.61
N SER A 219 5.64 17.32 7.12
CA SER A 219 6.79 18.03 7.67
C SER A 219 7.32 17.35 8.93
N ASN A 220 6.43 17.02 9.89
CA ASN A 220 6.80 16.38 11.14
C ASN A 220 7.50 15.03 10.91
N MET A 221 7.07 14.28 9.89
CA MET A 221 7.71 13.01 9.52
C MET A 221 9.10 13.22 8.93
N ALA A 222 9.24 14.18 8.02
CA ALA A 222 10.53 14.51 7.43
C ALA A 222 11.53 15.02 8.47
N GLU A 223 11.09 15.89 9.42
CA GLU A 223 11.90 16.37 10.54
C GLU A 223 12.41 15.23 11.45
N ARG A 224 11.74 14.09 11.49
CA ARG A 224 12.16 12.88 12.21
C ARG A 224 13.10 11.98 11.40
N GLY A 225 13.53 12.41 10.23
CA GLY A 225 14.46 11.67 9.36
C GLY A 225 13.81 10.62 8.49
N LEU A 226 12.47 10.66 8.31
CA LEU A 226 11.74 9.75 7.44
C LEU A 226 11.67 10.30 6.01
N THR A 227 11.75 9.42 5.03
CA THR A 227 11.48 9.76 3.64
C THR A 227 9.97 9.88 3.44
N THR A 228 9.49 11.12 3.39
CA THR A 228 8.07 11.43 3.25
C THR A 228 7.75 11.78 1.81
N LEU A 229 6.74 11.12 1.23
CA LEU A 229 6.17 11.45 -0.07
C LEU A 229 4.82 12.14 0.14
N LEU A 230 4.73 13.41 -0.28
CA LEU A 230 3.50 14.20 -0.31
C LEU A 230 3.02 14.35 -1.74
N ILE A 231 1.86 13.81 -2.05
CA ILE A 231 1.19 13.98 -3.34
C ILE A 231 0.10 15.03 -3.19
N SER A 232 0.21 16.11 -3.96
CA SER A 232 -0.81 17.16 -4.05
C SER A 232 -1.65 16.96 -5.31
N LEU A 233 -2.98 16.93 -5.14
CA LEU A 233 -3.95 16.88 -6.24
C LEU A 233 -4.78 18.17 -6.33
N GLU A 234 -4.62 19.08 -5.38
CA GLU A 234 -5.38 20.32 -5.29
C GLU A 234 -4.50 21.55 -5.51
N MET A 235 -3.28 21.54 -5.00
CA MET A 235 -2.40 22.69 -5.01
C MET A 235 -1.09 22.43 -5.75
N PRO A 236 -0.52 23.47 -6.43
CA PRO A 236 0.81 23.38 -7.02
C PRO A 236 1.91 23.03 -6.00
N GLU A 237 2.93 22.29 -6.44
CA GLU A 237 4.09 21.89 -5.61
C GLU A 237 4.71 23.09 -4.87
N MET A 238 4.91 24.20 -5.57
CA MET A 238 5.52 25.41 -4.99
C MET A 238 4.61 26.10 -3.97
N MET A 239 3.30 26.00 -4.12
CA MET A 239 2.38 26.52 -3.11
C MET A 239 2.45 25.68 -1.82
N TYR A 240 2.54 24.35 -1.96
CA TYR A 240 2.75 23.45 -0.83
C TYR A 240 4.11 23.72 -0.18
N ALA A 241 5.17 23.84 -0.98
CA ALA A 241 6.51 24.17 -0.49
C ALA A 241 6.53 25.48 0.29
N LYS A 242 5.84 26.53 -0.20
CA LYS A 242 5.70 27.80 0.52
C LYS A 242 5.02 27.64 1.88
N ARG A 243 3.93 26.85 1.96
CA ARG A 243 3.22 26.59 3.22
C ARG A 243 4.08 25.83 4.21
N ILE A 244 4.77 24.78 3.76
CA ILE A 244 5.68 23.97 4.58
C ILE A 244 6.89 24.82 5.03
N SER A 245 7.45 25.66 4.16
CA SER A 245 8.53 26.56 4.52
C SER A 245 8.11 27.51 5.64
N SER A 246 6.90 28.09 5.56
CA SER A 246 6.36 28.94 6.62
C SER A 246 6.18 28.17 7.93
N HIS A 247 5.62 26.96 7.87
CA HIS A 247 5.45 26.11 9.04
C HIS A 247 6.79 25.77 9.73
N LEU A 248 7.79 25.36 8.95
CA LEU A 248 9.08 24.92 9.50
C LEU A 248 9.94 26.11 10.00
N SER A 249 10.09 27.16 9.21
CA SER A 249 10.92 28.32 9.54
C SER A 249 10.26 29.27 10.53
N LYS A 250 8.95 29.15 10.76
CA LYS A 250 8.11 30.10 11.53
C LYS A 250 8.08 31.52 10.95
N ILE A 251 8.51 31.70 9.71
CA ILE A 251 8.35 32.97 8.98
C ILE A 251 6.89 33.04 8.49
N PRO A 252 6.16 34.14 8.75
CA PRO A 252 4.79 34.30 8.27
C PRO A 252 4.70 34.09 6.76
N ILE A 253 3.69 33.37 6.30
CA ILE A 253 3.54 32.99 4.88
C ILE A 253 3.49 34.20 3.92
N LYS A 254 2.98 35.33 4.40
CA LYS A 254 2.96 36.60 3.65
C LYS A 254 4.36 37.19 3.44
N ASP A 255 5.28 36.91 4.37
CA ASP A 255 6.62 37.52 4.41
C ASP A 255 7.69 36.63 3.78
N ILE A 256 7.37 35.38 3.44
CA ILE A 256 8.30 34.37 2.87
C ILE A 256 9.07 34.93 1.66
N GLN A 257 8.40 35.66 0.77
CA GLN A 257 9.03 36.22 -0.44
C GLN A 257 10.02 37.37 -0.13
N GLN A 258 9.81 38.07 0.97
CA GLN A 258 10.66 39.20 1.40
C GLN A 258 11.80 38.69 2.30
N GLN A 259 11.64 37.53 2.94
CA GLN A 259 12.61 36.95 3.88
C GLN A 259 13.33 35.74 3.31
N THR A 260 13.59 35.70 2.01
CA THR A 260 14.28 34.58 1.35
C THR A 260 15.66 34.30 1.93
N GLY A 261 16.42 35.31 2.37
CA GLY A 261 17.71 35.12 3.02
C GLY A 261 17.63 34.40 4.37
N ALA A 262 16.61 34.74 5.18
CA ALA A 262 16.38 34.00 6.43
C ALA A 262 15.94 32.56 6.17
N LEU A 263 15.12 32.36 5.15
CA LEU A 263 14.69 31.02 4.72
C LEU A 263 15.86 30.18 4.20
N GLU A 264 16.76 30.78 3.42
CA GLU A 264 18.00 30.15 2.94
C GLU A 264 18.89 29.70 4.10
N THR A 265 19.09 30.57 5.08
CA THR A 265 19.84 30.24 6.30
C THR A 265 19.23 29.05 7.05
N TYR A 266 17.90 29.04 7.18
CA TYR A 266 17.18 27.91 7.79
C TYR A 266 17.44 26.61 7.01
N PHE A 267 17.26 26.60 5.70
CA PHE A 267 17.44 25.40 4.89
C PHE A 267 18.89 24.94 4.79
N GLN A 268 19.89 25.82 4.81
CA GLN A 268 21.30 25.46 4.89
C GLN A 268 21.59 24.67 6.15
N GLY A 269 21.08 25.14 7.32
CA GLY A 269 21.23 24.42 8.58
C GLY A 269 20.58 23.05 8.59
N VAL A 270 19.43 22.91 7.91
CA VAL A 270 18.71 21.64 7.80
C VAL A 270 19.32 20.71 6.74
N TYR A 271 19.88 21.26 5.65
CA TYR A 271 20.45 20.50 4.54
C TYR A 271 21.68 19.67 4.93
N GLU A 272 22.42 20.07 5.94
CA GLU A 272 23.54 19.32 6.48
C GLU A 272 23.08 17.99 7.11
N ASP A 273 21.85 17.92 7.60
CA ASP A 273 21.20 16.69 8.07
C ASP A 273 20.56 15.92 6.90
N ARG A 274 21.38 15.18 6.15
CA ARG A 274 20.95 14.42 4.96
C ARG A 274 19.89 13.33 5.21
N LYS A 275 19.47 13.12 6.43
CA LYS A 275 18.45 12.13 6.79
C LYS A 275 17.02 12.62 6.49
N ARG A 276 16.83 13.95 6.43
CA ARG A 276 15.52 14.54 6.18
C ARG A 276 15.19 14.52 4.68
N LYS A 277 14.10 13.89 4.30
CA LYS A 277 13.65 13.86 2.90
C LYS A 277 12.12 14.06 2.81
N LEU A 278 11.72 15.16 2.21
CA LEU A 278 10.33 15.44 1.87
C LEU A 278 10.23 15.67 0.36
N ILE A 279 9.52 14.78 -0.30
CA ILE A 279 9.25 14.87 -1.74
C ILE A 279 7.81 15.34 -1.90
N ILE A 280 7.63 16.48 -2.57
CA ILE A 280 6.33 17.01 -2.92
C ILE A 280 6.13 16.79 -4.41
N LYS A 281 5.05 16.10 -4.78
CA LYS A 281 4.71 15.83 -6.17
C LYS A 281 3.28 16.27 -6.47
N GLU A 282 3.13 17.15 -7.45
CA GLU A 282 1.83 17.58 -7.97
C GLU A 282 1.37 16.67 -9.11
N PHE A 283 0.07 16.38 -9.11
CA PHE A 283 -0.65 15.86 -10.26
C PHE A 283 -1.96 16.64 -10.42
N PRO A 284 -2.38 16.95 -11.63
CA PRO A 284 -3.67 17.59 -11.84
C PRO A 284 -4.83 16.75 -11.26
N PRO A 285 -5.91 17.38 -10.79
CA PRO A 285 -7.08 16.67 -10.30
C PRO A 285 -7.60 15.64 -11.33
N LYS A 286 -7.95 14.45 -10.86
CA LYS A 286 -8.47 13.34 -11.69
C LYS A 286 -7.51 12.84 -12.80
N SER A 287 -6.24 13.22 -12.78
CA SER A 287 -5.25 12.78 -13.78
C SER A 287 -4.56 11.47 -13.43
N ILE A 288 -4.39 11.16 -12.13
CA ILE A 288 -3.68 9.99 -11.65
C ILE A 288 -4.59 9.08 -10.82
N SER A 289 -4.51 7.77 -11.07
CA SER A 289 -5.13 6.73 -10.25
C SER A 289 -4.16 6.22 -9.18
N VAL A 290 -4.66 5.41 -8.23
CA VAL A 290 -3.80 4.74 -7.24
C VAL A 290 -2.77 3.83 -7.91
N GLY A 291 -3.13 3.13 -9.01
CA GLY A 291 -2.16 2.38 -9.81
C GLY A 291 -1.05 3.25 -10.41
N GLY A 292 -1.37 4.48 -10.83
CA GLY A 292 -0.37 5.45 -11.28
C GLY A 292 0.55 5.91 -10.14
N ILE A 293 0.03 6.08 -8.92
CA ILE A 293 0.84 6.39 -7.73
C ILE A 293 1.75 5.20 -7.40
N THR A 294 1.25 3.96 -7.50
CA THR A 294 2.06 2.75 -7.32
C THR A 294 3.26 2.75 -8.26
N SER A 295 3.04 2.97 -9.55
CA SER A 295 4.13 3.04 -10.55
C SER A 295 5.11 4.19 -10.27
N PHE A 296 4.63 5.33 -9.77
CA PHE A 296 5.48 6.44 -9.37
C PHE A 296 6.37 6.08 -8.17
N ILE A 297 5.82 5.43 -7.13
CA ILE A 297 6.59 4.96 -5.98
C ILE A 297 7.64 3.93 -6.41
N GLU A 298 7.28 2.97 -7.27
CA GLU A 298 8.24 2.00 -7.83
C GLU A 298 9.40 2.68 -8.58
N SER A 299 9.09 3.76 -9.32
CA SER A 299 10.13 4.56 -9.98
C SER A 299 11.04 5.26 -8.99
N LEU A 300 10.51 5.79 -7.88
CA LEU A 300 11.32 6.37 -6.81
C LEU A 300 12.23 5.31 -6.17
N ILE A 301 11.70 4.12 -5.89
CA ILE A 301 12.47 3.01 -5.31
C ILE A 301 13.61 2.58 -6.24
N LYS A 302 13.37 2.47 -7.55
CA LYS A 302 14.40 2.19 -8.55
C LYS A 302 15.52 3.24 -8.55
N ASN A 303 15.19 4.49 -8.19
CA ASN A 303 16.17 5.58 -8.04
C ASN A 303 16.75 5.67 -6.61
N GLY A 304 16.59 4.64 -5.79
CA GLY A 304 17.15 4.59 -4.44
C GLY A 304 16.38 5.40 -3.40
N ILE A 305 15.15 5.81 -3.71
CA ILE A 305 14.30 6.61 -2.82
C ILE A 305 13.11 5.77 -2.41
N LYS A 306 13.17 5.15 -1.23
CA LYS A 306 12.05 4.39 -0.67
C LYS A 306 11.29 5.28 0.32
N PRO A 307 10.02 5.62 0.05
CA PRO A 307 9.21 6.34 1.02
C PRO A 307 8.92 5.50 2.27
N ASP A 308 8.93 6.15 3.44
CA ASP A 308 8.50 5.56 4.72
C ASP A 308 7.03 5.86 5.01
N ILE A 309 6.49 6.91 4.39
CA ILE A 309 5.09 7.34 4.51
C ILE A 309 4.61 8.02 3.23
N LEU A 310 3.36 7.81 2.89
CA LEU A 310 2.65 8.49 1.81
C LEU A 310 1.55 9.41 2.37
N VAL A 311 1.60 10.67 2.00
CA VAL A 311 0.55 11.67 2.31
C VAL A 311 -0.08 12.14 1.00
N ILE A 312 -1.42 12.16 0.92
CA ILE A 312 -2.16 12.53 -0.30
C ILE A 312 -3.17 13.64 0.02
N ASP A 313 -3.07 14.76 -0.63
CA ASP A 313 -4.00 15.88 -0.53
C ASP A 313 -4.78 16.06 -1.85
N TYR A 314 -6.01 15.57 -1.94
CA TYR A 314 -6.74 14.66 -1.07
C TYR A 314 -7.40 13.54 -1.90
N LEU A 315 -7.83 12.46 -1.26
CA LEU A 315 -8.32 11.22 -1.88
C LEU A 315 -9.42 11.46 -2.91
N GLY A 316 -10.36 12.37 -2.64
CA GLY A 316 -11.48 12.65 -3.54
C GLY A 316 -11.09 13.18 -4.92
N LEU A 317 -9.86 13.65 -5.12
CA LEU A 317 -9.33 14.15 -6.40
C LEU A 317 -8.54 13.08 -7.20
N LEU A 318 -8.43 11.86 -6.70
CA LEU A 318 -7.86 10.76 -7.47
C LEU A 318 -8.77 10.39 -8.66
N LYS A 319 -8.15 9.91 -9.72
CA LYS A 319 -8.87 9.27 -10.82
C LYS A 319 -9.37 7.92 -10.33
N ALA A 320 -10.67 7.78 -10.19
CA ALA A 320 -11.31 6.51 -9.86
C ALA A 320 -11.29 5.56 -11.05
N GLY A 321 -11.38 4.27 -10.77
CA GLY A 321 -11.73 3.25 -11.75
C GLY A 321 -13.20 3.39 -12.21
N SER A 322 -13.73 2.36 -12.88
CA SER A 322 -15.13 2.30 -13.29
C SER A 322 -16.05 2.18 -12.06
N GLY A 323 -16.93 3.16 -11.86
CA GLY A 323 -17.98 3.15 -10.84
C GLY A 323 -19.07 4.12 -11.25
N ASP A 324 -20.33 3.75 -10.99
CA ASP A 324 -21.50 4.49 -11.50
C ASP A 324 -21.82 5.77 -10.70
N ASN A 325 -21.28 5.88 -9.48
CA ASN A 325 -21.52 7.05 -8.62
C ASN A 325 -20.27 7.46 -7.82
N SER A 326 -20.30 8.69 -7.27
CA SER A 326 -19.18 9.28 -6.50
C SER A 326 -18.84 8.49 -5.23
N TYR A 327 -19.82 7.84 -4.61
CA TYR A 327 -19.67 7.00 -3.44
C TYR A 327 -18.83 5.76 -3.73
N GLU A 328 -19.18 5.01 -4.78
CA GLU A 328 -18.42 3.81 -5.22
C GLU A 328 -17.01 4.16 -5.66
N GLN A 329 -16.85 5.25 -6.39
CA GLN A 329 -15.55 5.77 -6.81
C GLN A 329 -14.66 6.10 -5.61
N GLY A 330 -15.19 6.80 -4.60
CA GLY A 330 -14.47 7.14 -3.39
C GLY A 330 -14.07 5.89 -2.59
N LYS A 331 -15.00 4.95 -2.42
CA LYS A 331 -14.76 3.68 -1.75
C LYS A 331 -13.66 2.86 -2.45
N SER A 332 -13.75 2.71 -3.77
CA SER A 332 -12.73 2.01 -4.57
C SER A 332 -11.35 2.65 -4.40
N CYS A 333 -11.25 3.98 -4.47
CA CYS A 333 -9.97 4.66 -4.25
C CYS A 333 -9.41 4.41 -2.84
N ALA A 334 -10.26 4.35 -1.81
CA ALA A 334 -9.82 4.05 -0.44
C ALA A 334 -9.35 2.59 -0.30
N GLU A 335 -10.05 1.65 -0.93
CA GLU A 335 -9.65 0.24 -0.98
C GLU A 335 -8.31 0.07 -1.69
N ASP A 336 -8.11 0.73 -2.83
CA ASP A 336 -6.86 0.72 -3.58
C ASP A 336 -5.71 1.36 -2.79
N LEU A 337 -5.94 2.48 -2.09
CA LEU A 337 -4.93 3.11 -1.22
C LEU A 337 -4.57 2.22 -0.04
N ARG A 338 -5.54 1.53 0.53
CA ARG A 338 -5.27 0.56 1.59
C ARG A 338 -4.48 -0.63 1.06
N ALA A 339 -4.77 -1.15 -0.13
CA ALA A 339 -3.98 -2.18 -0.80
C ALA A 339 -2.55 -1.69 -1.08
N LEU A 340 -2.37 -0.44 -1.54
CA LEU A 340 -1.05 0.18 -1.74
C LEU A 340 -0.26 0.22 -0.42
N SER A 341 -0.91 0.56 0.70
CA SER A 341 -0.25 0.57 2.02
C SER A 341 0.27 -0.82 2.41
N TYR A 342 -0.46 -1.88 2.06
CA TYR A 342 -0.02 -3.27 2.24
C TYR A 342 1.14 -3.63 1.33
N PHE A 343 1.07 -3.26 0.06
CA PHE A 343 2.08 -3.60 -0.94
C PHE A 343 3.46 -3.02 -0.60
N PHE A 344 3.52 -1.74 -0.22
CA PHE A 344 4.77 -1.09 0.15
C PHE A 344 5.12 -1.20 1.64
N SER A 345 4.22 -1.71 2.47
CA SER A 345 4.34 -1.77 3.95
C SER A 345 4.63 -0.39 4.56
N ILE A 346 3.87 0.64 4.13
CA ILE A 346 3.96 2.02 4.61
C ILE A 346 2.58 2.54 5.03
N PRO A 347 2.47 3.42 6.04
CA PRO A 347 1.22 4.11 6.34
C PRO A 347 0.86 5.10 5.23
N VAL A 348 -0.45 5.20 4.95
CA VAL A 348 -1.01 6.18 4.03
C VAL A 348 -1.91 7.12 4.80
N VAL A 349 -1.68 8.44 4.66
CA VAL A 349 -2.48 9.48 5.27
C VAL A 349 -3.14 10.32 4.18
N SER A 350 -4.45 10.55 4.28
CA SER A 350 -5.15 11.41 3.33
C SER A 350 -6.29 12.16 3.99
N ALA A 351 -7.01 12.97 3.22
CA ALA A 351 -8.19 13.65 3.66
C ALA A 351 -9.40 13.35 2.77
N VAL A 352 -10.58 13.61 3.30
CA VAL A 352 -11.85 13.51 2.58
C VAL A 352 -12.67 14.74 2.89
N GLN A 353 -13.29 15.30 1.87
CA GLN A 353 -14.19 16.43 2.03
C GLN A 353 -15.57 15.92 2.41
N THR A 354 -16.19 16.57 3.40
CA THR A 354 -17.58 16.31 3.81
C THR A 354 -18.52 17.34 3.19
N ASN A 355 -19.80 16.97 3.06
CA ASN A 355 -20.85 17.90 2.62
C ASN A 355 -21.14 18.98 3.67
N ARG A 356 -21.88 20.03 3.27
CA ARG A 356 -22.18 21.19 4.13
C ARG A 356 -22.96 20.87 5.40
N GLU A 357 -23.77 19.82 5.41
CA GLU A 357 -24.55 19.38 6.59
C GLU A 357 -23.67 18.79 7.72
N GLY A 358 -22.41 18.44 7.44
CA GLY A 358 -21.42 17.99 8.42
C GLY A 358 -20.55 19.10 9.02
N MET A 359 -20.95 20.38 8.91
CA MET A 359 -20.09 21.51 9.32
C MET A 359 -19.90 21.61 10.84
N GLU A 360 -20.93 21.32 11.64
CA GLU A 360 -20.86 21.57 13.09
C GLU A 360 -20.22 20.43 13.88
N LYS A 361 -20.47 19.16 13.53
CA LYS A 361 -19.83 18.00 14.16
C LYS A 361 -19.89 16.80 13.22
N PRO A 362 -18.88 16.55 12.39
CA PRO A 362 -18.89 15.39 11.50
C PRO A 362 -19.01 14.09 12.28
N SER A 363 -20.07 13.33 12.01
CA SER A 363 -20.30 11.97 12.49
C SER A 363 -20.33 11.00 11.31
N LEU A 364 -20.30 9.70 11.56
CA LEU A 364 -20.48 8.71 10.48
C LEU A 364 -21.81 8.92 9.72
N ASP A 365 -22.84 9.37 10.40
CA ASP A 365 -24.17 9.57 9.84
C ASP A 365 -24.28 10.81 8.94
N THR A 366 -23.47 11.85 9.21
CA THR A 366 -23.46 13.10 8.41
C THR A 366 -22.56 13.02 7.19
N VAL A 367 -21.86 11.89 6.99
CA VAL A 367 -20.85 11.68 5.92
C VAL A 367 -21.40 10.71 4.86
N SER A 368 -22.68 10.83 4.48
CA SER A 368 -23.36 9.85 3.62
C SER A 368 -22.62 9.50 2.32
N GLU A 369 -22.04 10.47 1.63
CA GLU A 369 -21.24 10.22 0.40
C GLU A 369 -19.82 9.70 0.70
N SER A 370 -19.28 9.91 1.90
CA SER A 370 -17.95 9.47 2.32
C SER A 370 -17.97 8.24 3.22
N LEU A 371 -19.14 7.68 3.51
CA LEU A 371 -19.33 6.52 4.42
C LEU A 371 -18.49 5.31 3.98
N GLY A 372 -18.51 4.96 2.70
CA GLY A 372 -17.73 3.84 2.17
C GLY A 372 -16.22 4.04 2.33
N VAL A 373 -15.75 5.28 2.15
CA VAL A 373 -14.35 5.67 2.35
C VAL A 373 -13.97 5.52 3.83
N ALA A 374 -14.80 6.03 4.74
CA ALA A 374 -14.58 5.96 6.18
C ALA A 374 -14.59 4.52 6.70
N PHE A 375 -15.47 3.65 6.15
CA PHE A 375 -15.51 2.23 6.52
C PHE A 375 -14.27 1.46 6.07
N THR A 376 -13.63 1.86 4.99
CA THR A 376 -12.41 1.21 4.47
C THR A 376 -11.18 1.57 5.30
N ALA A 377 -11.06 2.83 5.75
CA ALA A 377 -9.93 3.31 6.53
C ALA A 377 -9.81 2.61 7.89
N ASP A 378 -8.60 2.56 8.44
CA ASP A 378 -8.31 1.98 9.74
C ASP A 378 -8.53 2.99 10.87
N VAL A 379 -8.17 4.25 10.64
CA VAL A 379 -8.43 5.36 11.57
C VAL A 379 -9.03 6.53 10.80
N VAL A 380 -10.05 7.14 11.39
CA VAL A 380 -10.73 8.30 10.82
C VAL A 380 -10.91 9.36 11.89
N TRP A 381 -10.37 10.54 11.64
CA TRP A 381 -10.59 11.73 12.44
C TRP A 381 -11.47 12.73 11.71
N SER A 382 -12.32 13.43 12.46
CA SER A 382 -13.01 14.62 11.95
C SER A 382 -12.22 15.87 12.29
N ILE A 383 -12.21 16.82 11.37
CA ILE A 383 -11.68 18.16 11.57
C ILE A 383 -12.82 19.14 11.35
N TYR A 384 -13.10 20.00 12.33
CA TYR A 384 -14.18 20.97 12.25
C TYR A 384 -13.89 22.21 13.08
N GLN A 385 -14.61 23.27 12.82
CA GLN A 385 -14.62 24.52 13.59
C GLN A 385 -16.08 24.90 13.85
N GLU A 386 -16.37 25.36 15.02
CA GLU A 386 -17.64 25.97 15.40
C GLU A 386 -17.58 27.49 15.19
N GLU A 387 -18.72 28.16 15.35
CA GLU A 387 -18.79 29.61 15.22
C GLU A 387 -17.86 30.30 16.22
N GLY A 388 -16.99 31.20 15.73
CA GLY A 388 -15.98 31.89 16.53
C GLY A 388 -14.63 31.13 16.64
N ASP A 389 -14.54 29.84 16.40
CA ASP A 389 -13.28 29.07 16.53
C ASP A 389 -12.21 29.58 15.56
N GLN A 390 -12.61 30.02 14.37
CA GLN A 390 -11.66 30.52 13.37
C GLN A 390 -10.97 31.81 13.84
N GLU A 391 -11.72 32.72 14.47
CA GLU A 391 -11.18 33.99 14.98
C GLU A 391 -10.24 33.74 16.17
N LEU A 392 -10.53 32.71 16.96
CA LEU A 392 -9.70 32.30 18.09
C LEU A 392 -8.49 31.45 17.68
N GLY A 393 -8.37 31.07 16.40
CA GLY A 393 -7.34 30.17 15.92
C GLY A 393 -7.45 28.77 16.52
N VAL A 394 -8.69 28.30 16.73
CA VAL A 394 -8.98 26.95 17.27
C VAL A 394 -9.49 26.05 16.17
N ILE A 395 -9.06 24.80 16.17
CA ILE A 395 -9.57 23.73 15.32
C ILE A 395 -9.82 22.50 16.17
N LYS A 396 -10.98 21.87 15.98
CA LYS A 396 -11.40 20.70 16.72
C LYS A 396 -11.12 19.43 15.93
N VAL A 397 -10.58 18.41 16.60
CA VAL A 397 -10.28 17.11 16.01
C VAL A 397 -11.04 16.05 16.81
N GLY A 398 -11.95 15.32 16.18
CA GLY A 398 -12.74 14.26 16.78
C GLY A 398 -12.39 12.89 16.26
N GLY A 399 -12.44 11.85 17.10
CA GLY A 399 -12.28 10.47 16.66
C GLY A 399 -13.58 9.89 16.16
N ILE A 400 -13.67 9.57 14.87
CA ILE A 400 -14.84 8.92 14.26
C ILE A 400 -14.70 7.41 14.29
N LYS A 401 -13.54 6.89 13.89
CA LYS A 401 -13.24 5.46 13.83
C LYS A 401 -11.81 5.19 14.24
N ASN A 402 -11.59 4.15 15.01
CA ASN A 402 -10.27 3.69 15.40
C ASN A 402 -10.24 2.15 15.49
N ARG A 403 -9.54 1.49 14.56
CA ARG A 403 -9.28 0.04 14.61
C ARG A 403 -8.05 -0.30 15.45
N LEU A 404 -7.19 0.69 15.73
CA LEU A 404 -5.92 0.49 16.42
C LEU A 404 -6.03 0.74 17.93
N GLY A 405 -7.21 1.17 18.40
CA GLY A 405 -7.44 1.47 19.81
C GLY A 405 -8.91 1.83 20.10
N PRO A 406 -9.23 2.28 21.30
CA PRO A 406 -10.58 2.67 21.65
C PRO A 406 -11.03 3.92 20.89
N LYS A 407 -12.35 4.05 20.70
CA LYS A 407 -12.94 5.31 20.24
C LYS A 407 -12.64 6.39 21.26
N HIS A 408 -12.23 7.56 20.80
CA HIS A 408 -11.83 8.65 21.70
C HIS A 408 -12.68 9.90 21.46
N SER A 409 -12.84 10.69 22.50
CA SER A 409 -13.39 12.03 22.45
C SER A 409 -12.45 12.96 21.68
N GLY A 410 -13.03 14.01 21.07
CA GLY A 410 -12.25 15.02 20.37
C GLY A 410 -11.36 15.85 21.29
N THR A 411 -10.47 16.60 20.69
CA THR A 411 -9.65 17.63 21.34
C THR A 411 -9.64 18.89 20.49
N ALA A 412 -9.25 20.01 21.10
CA ALA A 412 -8.99 21.24 20.38
C ALA A 412 -7.48 21.42 20.16
N MET A 413 -7.14 22.02 19.03
CA MET A 413 -5.78 22.40 18.67
C MET A 413 -5.75 23.88 18.34
N ARG A 414 -4.60 24.49 18.51
CA ARG A 414 -4.34 25.83 18.00
C ARG A 414 -3.83 25.78 16.58
N ILE A 415 -4.38 26.64 15.73
CA ILE A 415 -3.89 26.91 14.39
C ILE A 415 -3.37 28.35 14.32
N ASP A 416 -2.09 28.49 13.99
CA ASP A 416 -1.52 29.80 13.62
C ASP A 416 -1.63 29.99 12.11
N TYR A 417 -2.56 30.80 11.68
CA TYR A 417 -2.79 31.10 10.26
C TYR A 417 -1.65 31.89 9.61
N ASN A 418 -0.77 32.54 10.39
CA ASN A 418 0.38 33.24 9.82
C ASN A 418 1.45 32.27 9.34
N THR A 419 1.71 31.21 10.10
CA THR A 419 2.73 30.20 9.80
C THR A 419 2.15 28.86 9.36
N LEU A 420 0.83 28.73 9.32
CA LEU A 420 0.10 27.51 9.02
C LEU A 420 0.53 26.33 9.91
N SER A 421 0.84 26.63 11.17
CA SER A 421 1.29 25.65 12.16
C SER A 421 0.15 25.21 13.06
N LEU A 422 0.12 23.91 13.34
CA LEU A 422 -0.80 23.32 14.31
C LEU A 422 -0.03 22.92 15.57
N SER A 423 -0.61 23.23 16.73
CA SER A 423 -0.07 22.89 18.04
C SER A 423 -1.15 22.40 18.99
N GLU A 424 -0.77 21.54 19.92
CA GLU A 424 -1.66 21.09 20.99
C GLU A 424 -1.84 22.20 22.03
N GLU A 425 -3.06 22.38 22.49
CA GLU A 425 -3.35 23.26 23.62
C GLU A 425 -3.38 22.40 24.90
N LYS A 426 -2.41 22.61 25.76
CA LYS A 426 -2.25 21.79 26.98
C LYS A 426 -3.41 21.96 28.00
N ASP A 427 -4.19 23.02 27.87
CA ASP A 427 -5.23 23.38 28.85
C ASP A 427 -6.66 23.01 28.44
N TYR A 428 -6.88 22.40 27.25
CA TYR A 428 -8.23 22.08 26.75
C TYR A 428 -8.69 20.65 27.08
N ILE A 429 -8.00 19.95 27.95
CA ILE A 429 -8.31 18.54 28.32
C ILE A 429 -9.63 18.42 29.12
N GLY A 430 -10.33 19.50 29.41
CA GLY A 430 -11.43 19.55 30.37
C GLY A 430 -12.86 19.64 29.84
N LEU A 431 -13.15 19.83 28.55
CA LEU A 431 -14.51 20.20 28.11
C LEU A 431 -15.31 19.14 27.36
N SER A 432 -14.83 17.91 27.20
CA SER A 432 -15.54 16.89 26.40
C SER A 432 -16.29 15.81 27.19
N ASN A 433 -16.50 15.96 28.49
CA ASN A 433 -17.28 15.01 29.30
C ASN A 433 -18.65 15.57 29.73
N LYS A 434 -19.37 16.25 28.83
CA LYS A 434 -20.78 16.64 29.10
C LYS A 434 -21.71 16.11 28.01
N SER A 435 -22.00 14.83 28.09
CA SER A 435 -23.29 14.30 27.67
C SER A 435 -23.65 13.16 28.62
N GLY A 436 -24.35 13.48 29.71
CA GLY A 436 -24.94 12.51 30.64
C GLY A 436 -24.46 12.67 32.06
N ASP A 437 -24.78 13.77 32.72
CA ASP A 437 -25.31 13.84 34.10
C ASP A 437 -25.35 15.33 34.55
N ASP A 438 -26.53 15.92 34.47
CA ASP A 438 -26.76 17.33 34.80
C ASP A 438 -27.03 17.52 36.32
N GLY A 439 -26.19 17.02 37.21
CA GLY A 439 -26.48 17.07 38.66
C GLY A 439 -25.43 17.65 39.58
N ASP A 440 -24.14 17.57 39.26
CA ASP A 440 -23.11 17.71 40.31
C ASP A 440 -22.02 18.79 40.08
N GLU A 441 -22.03 19.52 38.97
CA GLU A 441 -20.94 20.47 38.66
C GLU A 441 -21.18 21.91 39.11
N MET A 442 -22.42 22.33 39.34
CA MET A 442 -22.72 23.65 39.97
C MET A 442 -22.19 23.74 41.41
N SER A 443 -22.23 22.63 42.14
CA SER A 443 -21.74 22.59 43.54
C SER A 443 -20.21 22.69 43.66
N ASN A 444 -19.46 22.28 42.62
CA ASN A 444 -17.98 22.36 42.63
C ASN A 444 -17.44 23.73 42.20
N LEU A 445 -18.16 24.48 41.40
CA LEU A 445 -17.80 25.85 41.04
C LEU A 445 -18.08 26.81 42.19
N GLU A 446 -19.20 26.65 42.89
CA GLU A 446 -19.55 27.44 44.10
C GLU A 446 -18.56 27.22 45.23
N ARG A 447 -18.10 25.96 45.47
CA ARG A 447 -17.06 25.67 46.46
C ARG A 447 -15.68 26.22 46.12
N LYS A 448 -15.36 26.42 44.82
CA LYS A 448 -14.11 27.07 44.41
C LYS A 448 -14.17 28.58 44.53
N LEU A 449 -15.32 29.18 44.32
CA LEU A 449 -15.53 30.64 44.49
C LEU A 449 -15.55 31.05 45.97
N GLU A 450 -16.10 30.21 46.86
CA GLU A 450 -16.06 30.43 48.31
C GLU A 450 -14.66 30.33 48.95
N LYS A 451 -13.67 29.73 48.28
CA LYS A 451 -12.28 29.68 48.75
C LYS A 451 -11.42 30.84 48.22
N LEU A 452 -11.98 31.73 47.47
CA LEU A 452 -11.29 32.90 46.91
C LEU A 452 -11.83 34.22 47.47
N THR A 453 -12.81 34.16 48.38
CA THR A 453 -13.26 35.24 49.23
C THR A 453 -12.85 34.94 50.69
#